data_4f06e1f33b6644d2b761e8d7ced6a1bb
#
_entry.id   4f06e1f33b6644d2b761e8d7ced6a1bb
#
_cell.length_a   1.000
_cell.length_b   1.000
_cell.length_c   1.000
_cell.angle_alpha   90.00
_cell.angle_beta   90.00
_cell.angle_gamma   90.00
#
_symmetry.space_group_name_H-M   'P 1'
#
loop_
_entity.id
_entity.type
_entity.pdbx_description
1 polymer ?
#
loop_
_entity_poly.entity_id
_entity_poly.type
_entity_poly.pdbx_seq_one_letter_code
_entity_poly.pdbx_strand_id
1 'polypeptide(L)'
;MMHLTRRQFAWLGGATALSIAEGIPLRAAPDASHSSTPIDPMTLVAPELRGPLQAFQKQMQSGPPMEWTEKGLARMRAPGSVMPQVPPLATPSHTERMIPGAKGAPDVRVFIINAAADGRKRPAVLHMHGGGYILGRAADAVRSMQQLAALHDCVAVTVDYRLAPETHFPGSLEDNYGALRWLHTHADELGVDPHRIAIMGESAGGGHAAALAIAARDRGEIPLVLQVLIYPMLDDRTGSSRPVPSHIGTYVWTAEANRFGWGSLLGVPAGGATVPAAAVPARVKSVAGLAPAFIGVGSIDLFVEEDLVYAQRLINSGVPTEVVVVPGAFHAFDALVPDSSVSKSFNTAWNDALKRAFAAKA
;
A
#
# COMPACT_ATOMS: atom_id res chain seq x y z
N MET A 1 -30.41 -4.55 44.79
CA MET A 1 -29.58 -4.72 46.00
C MET A 1 -29.40 -6.21 46.22
N MET A 2 -28.27 -6.76 45.85
CA MET A 2 -27.79 -8.06 46.32
C MET A 2 -26.27 -7.96 46.40
N HIS A 3 -25.80 -7.91 47.66
CA HIS A 3 -24.39 -7.91 48.01
C HIS A 3 -23.81 -9.31 47.82
N LEU A 4 -22.81 -9.46 46.97
CA LEU A 4 -21.98 -10.66 46.95
C LEU A 4 -20.73 -10.40 47.78
N THR A 5 -20.60 -11.13 48.88
CA THR A 5 -19.55 -11.08 49.87
C THR A 5 -18.28 -11.77 49.38
N ARG A 6 -17.13 -11.16 49.73
CA ARG A 6 -15.78 -11.71 49.62
C ARG A 6 -15.60 -12.98 50.48
N ARG A 7 -15.81 -14.17 49.91
CA ARG A 7 -15.31 -15.45 50.46
C ARG A 7 -15.55 -16.54 49.41
N GLN A 8 -14.49 -16.93 48.69
CA GLN A 8 -14.29 -18.27 48.15
C GLN A 8 -13.19 -18.26 47.08
N PHE A 9 -11.95 -18.04 47.50
CA PHE A 9 -10.77 -18.56 46.83
C PHE A 9 -9.81 -19.07 47.89
N ALA A 10 -10.04 -20.31 48.32
CA ALA A 10 -9.06 -21.08 49.05
C ALA A 10 -8.22 -21.86 48.04
N TRP A 11 -6.98 -21.46 47.86
CA TRP A 11 -5.96 -22.24 47.16
C TRP A 11 -5.49 -23.37 48.12
N LEU A 12 -5.73 -24.60 47.71
CA LEU A 12 -5.07 -25.78 48.25
C LEU A 12 -3.63 -25.84 47.75
N GLY A 13 -2.68 -25.47 48.58
CA GLY A 13 -1.26 -25.69 48.34
C GLY A 13 -0.95 -27.15 48.55
N GLY A 14 -0.70 -27.90 47.47
CA GLY A 14 -0.11 -29.20 47.48
C GLY A 14 1.28 -29.13 46.83
N ALA A 15 2.33 -29.11 47.66
CA ALA A 15 3.70 -29.25 47.20
C ALA A 15 3.93 -30.73 46.82
N THR A 16 3.92 -31.04 45.54
CA THR A 16 4.47 -32.29 45.02
C THR A 16 5.77 -31.96 44.29
N ALA A 17 6.86 -32.41 44.82
CA ALA A 17 8.20 -32.40 44.20
C ALA A 17 8.13 -33.20 42.90
N LEU A 18 8.24 -32.54 41.75
CA LEU A 18 8.42 -33.22 40.46
C LEU A 18 9.91 -33.41 40.27
N SER A 19 10.31 -34.70 40.26
CA SER A 19 11.62 -35.18 39.83
C SER A 19 11.88 -34.75 38.38
N ILE A 20 13.07 -34.21 38.14
CA ILE A 20 13.58 -33.84 36.82
C ILE A 20 13.68 -35.15 36.01
N ALA A 21 12.77 -35.34 35.08
CA ALA A 21 12.88 -36.36 34.05
C ALA A 21 13.86 -35.85 32.96
N GLU A 22 14.87 -36.63 32.70
CA GLU A 22 15.90 -36.45 31.68
C GLU A 22 15.27 -36.08 30.32
N GLY A 23 15.90 -35.13 29.64
CA GLY A 23 15.44 -34.54 28.39
C GLY A 23 15.14 -35.62 27.33
N ILE A 24 13.90 -35.60 26.84
CA ILE A 24 13.54 -36.23 25.59
C ILE A 24 14.28 -35.44 24.50
N PRO A 25 15.20 -36.03 23.73
CA PRO A 25 15.83 -35.34 22.64
C PRO A 25 14.71 -34.94 21.63
N LEU A 26 14.54 -33.67 21.39
CA LEU A 26 13.76 -33.21 20.25
C LEU A 26 14.40 -33.80 18.98
N ARG A 27 13.80 -34.89 18.52
CA ARG A 27 14.16 -35.50 17.25
C ARG A 27 13.87 -34.43 16.19
N ALA A 28 14.91 -33.86 15.58
CA ALA A 28 14.77 -33.03 14.40
C ALA A 28 13.85 -33.80 13.44
N ALA A 29 12.77 -33.17 13.05
CA ALA A 29 11.91 -33.71 11.99
C ALA A 29 12.83 -34.01 10.80
N PRO A 30 12.66 -35.18 10.13
CA PRO A 30 13.47 -35.47 8.97
C PRO A 30 13.28 -34.35 7.97
N ASP A 31 14.37 -33.79 7.46
CA ASP A 31 14.42 -32.93 6.31
C ASP A 31 13.65 -33.64 5.18
N ALA A 32 12.39 -33.36 5.06
CA ALA A 32 11.60 -33.81 3.93
C ALA A 32 12.12 -33.01 2.74
N SER A 33 13.13 -33.56 2.06
CA SER A 33 13.41 -33.23 0.67
C SER A 33 12.19 -33.63 -0.14
N HIS A 34 11.14 -32.81 -0.04
CA HIS A 34 10.00 -32.91 -0.92
C HIS A 34 10.52 -32.45 -2.28
N SER A 35 10.72 -33.41 -3.20
CA SER A 35 10.68 -33.12 -4.63
C SER A 35 9.24 -32.66 -4.93
N SER A 36 8.95 -31.40 -4.59
CA SER A 36 7.65 -30.82 -4.86
C SER A 36 7.56 -30.64 -6.37
N THR A 37 6.69 -31.38 -7.00
CA THR A 37 6.20 -31.04 -8.35
C THR A 37 5.95 -29.52 -8.38
N PRO A 38 6.48 -28.79 -9.37
CA PRO A 38 6.26 -27.35 -9.43
C PRO A 38 4.77 -27.05 -9.34
N ILE A 39 4.39 -26.18 -8.40
CA ILE A 39 2.99 -25.76 -8.23
C ILE A 39 2.63 -24.93 -9.47
N ASP A 40 1.56 -25.30 -10.18
CA ASP A 40 0.98 -24.44 -11.20
C ASP A 40 0.33 -23.24 -10.51
N PRO A 41 0.87 -22.00 -10.70
CA PRO A 41 0.35 -20.82 -10.03
C PRO A 41 -1.13 -20.56 -10.32
N MET A 42 -1.64 -20.97 -11.49
CA MET A 42 -3.05 -20.77 -11.87
C MET A 42 -4.01 -21.57 -10.95
N THR A 43 -3.56 -22.69 -10.40
CA THR A 43 -4.38 -23.47 -9.47
C THR A 43 -4.62 -22.75 -8.14
N LEU A 44 -3.71 -21.85 -7.76
CA LEU A 44 -3.80 -21.04 -6.55
C LEU A 44 -4.70 -19.80 -6.71
N VAL A 45 -4.94 -19.36 -7.94
CA VAL A 45 -5.81 -18.19 -8.20
C VAL A 45 -7.24 -18.47 -7.74
N ALA A 46 -7.85 -17.53 -7.03
CA ALA A 46 -9.25 -17.62 -6.63
C ALA A 46 -10.16 -17.89 -7.85
N PRO A 47 -11.13 -18.82 -7.77
CA PRO A 47 -11.88 -19.27 -8.94
C PRO A 47 -12.50 -18.16 -9.79
N GLU A 48 -13.09 -17.15 -9.15
CA GLU A 48 -13.73 -16.02 -9.83
C GLU A 48 -12.73 -15.04 -10.49
N LEU A 49 -11.47 -15.08 -10.12
CA LEU A 49 -10.42 -14.24 -10.71
C LEU A 49 -9.72 -14.90 -11.91
N ARG A 50 -9.85 -16.24 -12.10
CA ARG A 50 -9.10 -16.99 -13.12
C ARG A 50 -9.44 -16.57 -14.55
N GLY A 51 -10.73 -16.54 -14.89
CA GLY A 51 -11.17 -16.18 -16.23
C GLY A 51 -10.73 -14.79 -16.67
N PRO A 52 -11.02 -13.75 -15.87
CA PRO A 52 -10.53 -12.39 -16.16
C PRO A 52 -9.01 -12.29 -16.25
N LEU A 53 -8.26 -12.97 -15.36
CA LEU A 53 -6.80 -13.00 -15.42
C LEU A 53 -6.29 -13.61 -16.73
N GLN A 54 -6.85 -14.74 -17.16
CA GLN A 54 -6.50 -15.39 -18.43
C GLN A 54 -6.79 -14.48 -19.63
N ALA A 55 -7.92 -13.76 -19.61
CA ALA A 55 -8.27 -12.80 -20.64
C ALA A 55 -7.25 -11.64 -20.69
N PHE A 56 -6.89 -11.11 -19.52
CA PHE A 56 -5.86 -10.08 -19.42
C PHE A 56 -4.50 -10.56 -19.94
N GLN A 57 -4.05 -11.76 -19.54
CA GLN A 57 -2.80 -12.34 -20.03
C GLN A 57 -2.80 -12.50 -21.56
N LYS A 58 -3.90 -12.98 -22.13
CA LYS A 58 -4.04 -13.12 -23.59
C LYS A 58 -3.97 -11.76 -24.29
N GLN A 59 -4.60 -10.73 -23.74
CA GLN A 59 -4.51 -9.37 -24.24
C GLN A 59 -3.08 -8.84 -24.20
N MET A 60 -2.37 -9.02 -23.09
CA MET A 60 -0.97 -8.60 -22.94
C MET A 60 -0.04 -9.33 -23.91
N GLN A 61 -0.26 -10.63 -24.16
CA GLN A 61 0.51 -11.43 -25.11
C GLN A 61 0.26 -11.05 -26.57
N SER A 62 -0.91 -10.50 -26.88
CA SER A 62 -1.23 -10.03 -28.25
C SER A 62 -0.66 -8.65 -28.57
N GLY A 63 -0.22 -7.92 -27.56
CA GLY A 63 0.45 -6.63 -27.69
C GLY A 63 1.97 -6.75 -27.79
N PRO A 64 2.69 -5.62 -27.95
CA PRO A 64 4.13 -5.62 -27.86
C PRO A 64 4.57 -6.02 -26.46
N PRO A 65 5.68 -6.77 -26.30
CA PRO A 65 6.13 -7.24 -25.00
C PRO A 65 6.44 -6.05 -24.06
N MET A 66 6.19 -6.25 -22.77
CA MET A 66 6.60 -5.30 -21.74
C MET A 66 8.13 -5.39 -21.61
N GLU A 67 8.79 -4.32 -21.99
CA GLU A 67 10.26 -4.21 -21.91
C GLU A 67 10.62 -3.31 -20.73
N TRP A 68 11.24 -3.88 -19.71
CA TRP A 68 11.72 -3.16 -18.53
C TRP A 68 13.03 -2.45 -18.84
N THR A 69 12.96 -1.47 -19.75
CA THR A 69 14.05 -0.60 -20.20
C THR A 69 13.54 0.82 -20.33
N GLU A 70 14.43 1.80 -20.34
CA GLU A 70 14.04 3.22 -20.56
C GLU A 70 13.27 3.40 -21.89
N LYS A 71 13.69 2.72 -22.95
CA LYS A 71 12.99 2.74 -24.24
C LYS A 71 11.58 2.12 -24.14
N GLY A 72 11.42 1.04 -23.39
CA GLY A 72 10.13 0.40 -23.14
C GLY A 72 9.20 1.27 -22.32
N LEU A 73 9.73 2.03 -21.35
CA LEU A 73 8.94 2.95 -20.52
C LEU A 73 8.17 3.99 -21.32
N ALA A 74 8.79 4.62 -22.32
CA ALA A 74 8.12 5.62 -23.14
C ALA A 74 6.85 5.06 -23.80
N ARG A 75 6.87 3.79 -24.21
CA ARG A 75 5.73 3.07 -24.79
C ARG A 75 4.69 2.69 -23.73
N MET A 76 5.14 2.17 -22.59
CA MET A 76 4.26 1.78 -21.49
C MET A 76 3.55 2.98 -20.83
N ARG A 77 4.14 4.17 -20.88
CA ARG A 77 3.55 5.42 -20.36
C ARG A 77 2.56 6.07 -21.31
N ALA A 78 2.46 5.61 -22.55
CA ALA A 78 1.46 6.15 -23.47
C ALA A 78 0.04 5.92 -22.92
N PRO A 79 -0.87 6.92 -23.05
CA PRO A 79 -2.22 6.80 -22.53
C PRO A 79 -2.95 5.54 -23.03
N GLY A 80 -3.50 4.73 -22.10
CA GLY A 80 -4.24 3.51 -22.43
C GLY A 80 -3.39 2.30 -22.80
N SER A 81 -2.05 2.39 -22.71
CA SER A 81 -1.15 1.29 -23.09
C SER A 81 -1.15 0.11 -22.10
N VAL A 82 -1.37 0.37 -20.81
CA VAL A 82 -1.38 -0.67 -19.76
C VAL A 82 -2.80 -0.90 -19.24
N MET A 83 -3.54 0.16 -18.96
CA MET A 83 -4.92 0.11 -18.49
C MET A 83 -5.81 1.03 -19.32
N PRO A 84 -7.06 0.64 -19.62
CA PRO A 84 -8.02 1.51 -20.30
C PRO A 84 -8.23 2.81 -19.52
N GLN A 85 -8.24 3.94 -20.23
CA GLN A 85 -8.60 5.21 -19.61
C GLN A 85 -10.11 5.26 -19.39
N VAL A 86 -10.50 5.54 -18.16
CA VAL A 86 -11.91 5.72 -17.80
C VAL A 86 -12.14 7.19 -17.48
N PRO A 87 -13.09 7.86 -18.18
CA PRO A 87 -13.33 9.29 -17.96
C PRO A 87 -13.82 9.56 -16.53
N PRO A 88 -13.48 10.75 -15.99
CA PRO A 88 -14.00 11.19 -14.69
C PRO A 88 -15.54 11.21 -14.66
N LEU A 89 -16.10 11.13 -13.45
CA LEU A 89 -17.53 11.33 -13.20
C LEU A 89 -17.89 12.82 -13.27
N ALA A 90 -19.16 13.11 -13.54
CA ALA A 90 -19.66 14.49 -13.47
C ALA A 90 -19.66 15.03 -12.03
N THR A 91 -19.88 14.14 -11.03
CA THR A 91 -19.93 14.48 -9.61
C THR A 91 -19.31 13.37 -8.75
N PRO A 92 -18.67 13.74 -7.62
CA PRO A 92 -18.29 15.09 -7.20
C PRO A 92 -17.32 15.74 -8.19
N SER A 93 -17.30 17.06 -8.24
CA SER A 93 -16.41 17.81 -9.14
C SER A 93 -14.94 17.61 -8.77
N HIS A 94 -14.08 17.76 -9.76
CA HIS A 94 -12.63 17.83 -9.54
C HIS A 94 -12.04 19.06 -10.22
N THR A 95 -10.90 19.51 -9.73
CA THR A 95 -10.10 20.59 -10.31
C THR A 95 -8.65 20.16 -10.37
N GLU A 96 -7.94 20.61 -11.39
CA GLU A 96 -6.49 20.46 -11.51
C GLU A 96 -5.81 21.72 -10.97
N ARG A 97 -4.71 21.54 -10.22
CA ARG A 97 -3.90 22.66 -9.71
C ARG A 97 -2.41 22.30 -9.74
N MET A 98 -1.59 23.28 -10.11
CA MET A 98 -0.14 23.25 -9.86
C MET A 98 0.11 23.81 -8.48
N ILE A 99 0.82 23.08 -7.64
CA ILE A 99 1.21 23.49 -6.29
C ILE A 99 2.72 23.63 -6.21
N PRO A 100 3.26 24.52 -5.36
CA PRO A 100 4.71 24.69 -5.23
C PRO A 100 5.41 23.37 -4.85
N GLY A 101 6.40 22.99 -5.64
CA GLY A 101 7.30 21.89 -5.33
C GLY A 101 8.28 22.23 -4.18
N ALA A 102 9.11 21.27 -3.81
CA ALA A 102 10.21 21.50 -2.87
C ALA A 102 11.18 22.56 -3.43
N LYS A 103 11.94 23.22 -2.54
CA LYS A 103 12.89 24.28 -2.96
C LYS A 103 13.82 23.78 -4.06
N GLY A 104 13.75 24.41 -5.23
CA GLY A 104 14.55 24.07 -6.41
C GLY A 104 13.99 22.92 -7.26
N ALA A 105 12.85 22.37 -6.88
CA ALA A 105 12.08 21.41 -7.69
C ALA A 105 10.96 22.10 -8.48
N PRO A 106 10.47 21.50 -9.57
CA PRO A 106 9.31 22.00 -10.30
C PRO A 106 8.04 21.95 -9.45
N ASP A 107 7.03 22.73 -9.87
CA ASP A 107 5.69 22.64 -9.32
C ASP A 107 5.12 21.24 -9.53
N VAL A 108 4.26 20.79 -8.60
CA VAL A 108 3.64 19.47 -8.59
C VAL A 108 2.17 19.61 -9.00
N ARG A 109 1.74 18.84 -9.99
CA ARG A 109 0.33 18.78 -10.38
C ARG A 109 -0.44 17.90 -9.39
N VAL A 110 -1.60 18.40 -8.97
CA VAL A 110 -2.55 17.66 -8.13
C VAL A 110 -3.96 17.76 -8.71
N PHE A 111 -4.76 16.72 -8.50
CA PHE A 111 -6.20 16.77 -8.76
C PHE A 111 -6.93 16.79 -7.42
N ILE A 112 -7.79 17.78 -7.24
CA ILE A 112 -8.53 18.04 -6.01
C ILE A 112 -9.99 17.70 -6.26
N ILE A 113 -10.54 16.80 -5.47
CA ILE A 113 -11.89 16.25 -5.64
C ILE A 113 -12.76 16.63 -4.45
N ASN A 114 -13.99 17.05 -4.71
CA ASN A 114 -15.02 17.37 -3.71
C ASN A 114 -14.64 18.52 -2.75
N ALA A 115 -13.69 19.38 -3.12
CA ALA A 115 -13.37 20.56 -2.33
C ALA A 115 -14.51 21.60 -2.43
N ALA A 116 -14.88 22.19 -1.30
CA ALA A 116 -15.84 23.27 -1.26
C ALA A 116 -15.65 24.11 0.01
N ALA A 117 -15.56 25.43 -0.16
CA ALA A 117 -15.56 26.39 0.95
C ALA A 117 -17.00 26.70 1.42
N ASP A 118 -17.75 25.65 1.79
CA ASP A 118 -19.17 25.73 2.21
C ASP A 118 -19.34 25.78 3.74
N GLY A 119 -18.25 26.02 4.47
CA GLY A 119 -18.22 26.09 5.94
C GLY A 119 -18.13 24.73 6.63
N ARG A 120 -18.31 23.60 5.91
CA ARG A 120 -18.11 22.26 6.46
C ARG A 120 -16.63 21.93 6.55
N LYS A 121 -16.26 21.14 7.55
CA LYS A 121 -14.91 20.61 7.75
C LYS A 121 -14.93 19.12 7.52
N ARG A 122 -14.59 18.68 6.29
CA ARG A 122 -14.55 17.27 5.88
C ARG A 122 -13.22 16.64 6.21
N PRO A 123 -13.16 15.33 6.44
CA PRO A 123 -11.87 14.62 6.41
C PRO A 123 -11.26 14.69 5.02
N ALA A 124 -9.97 14.37 4.91
CA ALA A 124 -9.31 14.33 3.60
C ALA A 124 -8.47 13.07 3.41
N VAL A 125 -8.30 12.68 2.14
CA VAL A 125 -7.37 11.63 1.69
C VAL A 125 -6.36 12.26 0.75
N LEU A 126 -5.07 12.09 1.04
CA LEU A 126 -4.01 12.31 0.05
C LEU A 126 -3.65 10.96 -0.57
N HIS A 127 -3.79 10.86 -1.88
CA HIS A 127 -3.62 9.63 -2.63
C HIS A 127 -2.39 9.67 -3.54
N MET A 128 -1.63 8.57 -3.55
CA MET A 128 -0.51 8.31 -4.45
C MET A 128 -0.84 7.11 -5.33
N HIS A 129 -0.79 7.29 -6.65
CA HIS A 129 -1.11 6.22 -7.60
C HIS A 129 -0.04 5.13 -7.67
N GLY A 130 -0.42 3.92 -8.09
CA GLY A 130 0.49 2.82 -8.38
C GLY A 130 1.29 3.00 -9.66
N GLY A 131 2.08 1.98 -10.02
CA GLY A 131 2.87 1.95 -11.25
C GLY A 131 4.36 1.71 -11.06
N GLY A 132 4.78 1.03 -9.98
CA GLY A 132 6.17 0.61 -9.77
C GLY A 132 7.18 1.76 -9.70
N TYR A 133 6.74 2.96 -9.31
CA TYR A 133 7.51 4.21 -9.30
C TYR A 133 7.85 4.78 -10.69
N ILE A 134 7.52 4.06 -11.75
CA ILE A 134 7.96 4.33 -13.13
C ILE A 134 6.80 4.56 -14.10
N LEU A 135 5.59 4.23 -13.71
CA LEU A 135 4.36 4.30 -14.51
C LEU A 135 3.24 5.00 -13.73
N GLY A 136 2.12 5.22 -14.40
CA GLY A 136 0.91 5.79 -13.81
C GLY A 136 0.86 7.31 -13.89
N ARG A 137 -0.32 7.85 -13.60
CA ARG A 137 -0.61 9.29 -13.55
C ARG A 137 -1.75 9.54 -12.57
N ALA A 138 -1.71 10.65 -11.86
CA ALA A 138 -2.81 11.04 -10.97
C ALA A 138 -4.15 11.20 -11.71
N ALA A 139 -4.11 11.63 -12.98
CA ALA A 139 -5.30 11.77 -13.81
C ALA A 139 -6.10 10.45 -13.96
N ASP A 140 -5.41 9.30 -13.97
CA ASP A 140 -6.04 7.98 -14.11
C ASP A 140 -6.79 7.56 -12.82
N ALA A 141 -6.43 8.14 -11.67
CA ALA A 141 -7.07 7.90 -10.38
C ALA A 141 -8.25 8.83 -10.07
N VAL A 142 -8.51 9.87 -10.87
CA VAL A 142 -9.55 10.87 -10.57
C VAL A 142 -10.91 10.21 -10.35
N ARG A 143 -11.31 9.27 -11.21
CA ARG A 143 -12.62 8.60 -11.10
C ARG A 143 -12.76 7.78 -9.81
N SER A 144 -11.76 7.00 -9.44
CA SER A 144 -11.77 6.22 -8.19
C SER A 144 -11.78 7.13 -6.96
N MET A 145 -11.04 8.23 -7.01
CA MET A 145 -11.04 9.24 -5.95
C MET A 145 -12.37 10.00 -5.87
N GLN A 146 -13.09 10.19 -6.98
CA GLN A 146 -14.46 10.72 -6.95
C GLN A 146 -15.43 9.75 -6.25
N GLN A 147 -15.31 8.46 -6.52
CA GLN A 147 -16.12 7.43 -5.86
C GLN A 147 -15.83 7.37 -4.36
N LEU A 148 -14.56 7.41 -3.97
CA LEU A 148 -14.12 7.46 -2.58
C LEU A 148 -14.64 8.72 -1.88
N ALA A 149 -14.48 9.88 -2.51
CA ALA A 149 -14.92 11.16 -1.95
C ALA A 149 -16.45 11.21 -1.75
N ALA A 150 -17.21 10.64 -2.69
CA ALA A 150 -18.67 10.53 -2.55
C ALA A 150 -19.06 9.56 -1.41
N LEU A 151 -18.37 8.42 -1.29
CA LEU A 151 -18.66 7.40 -0.29
C LEU A 151 -18.43 7.90 1.15
N HIS A 152 -17.39 8.70 1.36
CA HIS A 152 -16.96 9.13 2.69
C HIS A 152 -17.28 10.60 3.01
N ASP A 153 -17.93 11.34 2.11
CA ASP A 153 -18.09 12.81 2.20
C ASP A 153 -16.76 13.48 2.58
N CYS A 154 -15.68 13.13 1.88
CA CYS A 154 -14.34 13.64 2.13
C CYS A 154 -13.81 14.43 0.94
N VAL A 155 -12.75 15.20 1.15
CA VAL A 155 -11.94 15.78 0.09
C VAL A 155 -10.84 14.78 -0.26
N ALA A 156 -10.66 14.48 -1.56
CA ALA A 156 -9.54 13.66 -2.00
C ALA A 156 -8.57 14.52 -2.85
N VAL A 157 -7.28 14.32 -2.64
CA VAL A 157 -6.22 14.93 -3.45
C VAL A 157 -5.33 13.83 -3.98
N THR A 158 -5.21 13.69 -5.30
CA THR A 158 -4.28 12.73 -5.90
C THR A 158 -3.09 13.45 -6.53
N VAL A 159 -1.89 12.95 -6.27
CA VAL A 159 -0.62 13.61 -6.58
C VAL A 159 -0.01 13.03 -7.84
N ASP A 160 0.29 13.89 -8.81
CA ASP A 160 1.03 13.53 -10.02
C ASP A 160 2.54 13.70 -9.74
N TYR A 161 3.05 12.84 -8.85
CA TYR A 161 4.44 12.87 -8.42
C TYR A 161 5.40 12.49 -9.56
N ARG A 162 6.61 13.04 -9.53
CA ARG A 162 7.64 12.75 -10.55
C ARG A 162 8.06 11.30 -10.54
N LEU A 163 8.10 10.70 -11.72
CA LEU A 163 8.44 9.30 -11.91
C LEU A 163 9.96 9.07 -12.06
N ALA A 164 10.37 7.87 -11.74
CA ALA A 164 11.70 7.35 -12.05
C ALA A 164 11.71 6.73 -13.47
N PRO A 165 12.87 6.65 -14.12
CA PRO A 165 14.22 7.00 -13.66
C PRO A 165 14.57 8.49 -13.76
N GLU A 166 13.72 9.34 -14.35
CA GLU A 166 14.00 10.77 -14.53
C GLU A 166 14.17 11.50 -13.18
N THR A 167 13.50 10.98 -12.14
CA THR A 167 13.61 11.50 -10.79
C THR A 167 13.84 10.35 -9.81
N HIS A 168 15.04 10.34 -9.23
CA HIS A 168 15.39 9.38 -8.16
C HIS A 168 14.90 9.86 -6.81
N PHE A 169 14.90 8.94 -5.82
CA PHE A 169 14.73 9.30 -4.42
C PHE A 169 15.71 10.43 -4.01
N PRO A 170 15.26 11.46 -3.27
CA PRO A 170 13.94 11.61 -2.63
C PRO A 170 12.89 12.38 -3.45
N GLY A 171 13.08 12.63 -4.74
CA GLY A 171 12.26 13.58 -5.51
C GLY A 171 10.75 13.33 -5.42
N SER A 172 10.27 12.12 -5.69
CA SER A 172 8.84 11.77 -5.58
C SER A 172 8.32 11.81 -4.14
N LEU A 173 9.15 11.48 -3.14
CA LEU A 173 8.78 11.65 -1.73
C LEU A 173 8.59 13.12 -1.37
N GLU A 174 9.46 14.00 -1.85
CA GLU A 174 9.33 15.45 -1.60
C GLU A 174 8.12 16.05 -2.31
N ASP A 175 7.75 15.53 -3.49
CA ASP A 175 6.52 15.93 -4.18
C ASP A 175 5.27 15.56 -3.35
N ASN A 176 5.23 14.33 -2.85
CA ASN A 176 4.14 13.84 -2.02
C ASN A 176 4.07 14.57 -0.67
N TYR A 177 5.22 14.86 -0.05
CA TYR A 177 5.26 15.64 1.19
C TYR A 177 4.84 17.11 0.95
N GLY A 178 5.27 17.70 -0.16
CA GLY A 178 4.83 19.02 -0.60
C GLY A 178 3.31 19.09 -0.75
N ALA A 179 2.72 18.07 -1.36
CA ALA A 179 1.26 17.96 -1.51
C ALA A 179 0.54 17.77 -0.16
N LEU A 180 1.09 16.97 0.76
CA LEU A 180 0.55 16.82 2.12
C LEU A 180 0.57 18.16 2.88
N ARG A 181 1.70 18.86 2.83
CA ARG A 181 1.85 20.17 3.47
C ARG A 181 0.91 21.20 2.86
N TRP A 182 0.79 21.20 1.54
CA TRP A 182 -0.12 22.10 0.83
C TRP A 182 -1.59 21.83 1.21
N LEU A 183 -2.02 20.56 1.21
CA LEU A 183 -3.36 20.18 1.64
C LEU A 183 -3.66 20.64 3.08
N HIS A 184 -2.72 20.42 3.99
CA HIS A 184 -2.85 20.85 5.40
C HIS A 184 -2.93 22.37 5.54
N THR A 185 -2.09 23.13 4.84
CA THR A 185 -2.05 24.62 4.96
C THR A 185 -3.22 25.30 4.24
N HIS A 186 -3.84 24.65 3.23
CA HIS A 186 -5.01 25.16 2.51
C HIS A 186 -6.32 24.49 2.96
N ALA A 187 -6.32 23.84 4.13
CA ALA A 187 -7.46 23.10 4.64
C ALA A 187 -8.74 23.93 4.70
N ASP A 188 -8.65 25.20 5.12
CA ASP A 188 -9.81 26.12 5.18
C ASP A 188 -10.40 26.40 3.79
N GLU A 189 -9.56 26.68 2.81
CA GLU A 189 -9.96 26.93 1.41
C GLU A 189 -10.67 25.70 0.81
N LEU A 190 -10.21 24.51 1.18
CA LEU A 190 -10.70 23.25 0.62
C LEU A 190 -11.90 22.67 1.39
N GLY A 191 -12.29 23.25 2.53
CA GLY A 191 -13.32 22.71 3.42
C GLY A 191 -12.84 21.44 4.13
N VAL A 192 -11.55 21.35 4.47
CA VAL A 192 -10.90 20.20 5.11
C VAL A 192 -10.68 20.45 6.60
N ASP A 193 -10.82 19.40 7.40
CA ASP A 193 -10.34 19.35 8.78
C ASP A 193 -8.86 18.90 8.77
N PRO A 194 -7.90 19.78 9.10
CA PRO A 194 -6.48 19.45 9.04
C PRO A 194 -6.06 18.36 10.03
N HIS A 195 -6.90 18.03 11.01
CA HIS A 195 -6.66 16.96 12.00
C HIS A 195 -7.24 15.61 11.55
N ARG A 196 -7.91 15.54 10.40
CA ARG A 196 -8.51 14.32 9.85
C ARG A 196 -8.01 14.01 8.43
N ILE A 197 -6.68 13.99 8.26
CA ILE A 197 -6.03 13.65 7.00
C ILE A 197 -5.55 12.22 7.05
N ALA A 198 -6.01 11.38 6.12
CA ALA A 198 -5.46 10.06 5.84
C ALA A 198 -4.59 10.10 4.57
N ILE A 199 -3.64 9.19 4.48
CA ILE A 199 -2.86 8.95 3.26
C ILE A 199 -3.16 7.57 2.71
N MET A 200 -3.12 7.42 1.40
CA MET A 200 -3.51 6.19 0.73
C MET A 200 -2.71 5.97 -0.56
N GLY A 201 -2.49 4.72 -0.91
CA GLY A 201 -1.96 4.37 -2.23
C GLY A 201 -1.92 2.88 -2.48
N GLU A 202 -1.88 2.51 -3.76
CA GLU A 202 -1.80 1.14 -4.24
C GLU A 202 -0.41 0.84 -4.79
N SER A 203 0.12 -0.35 -4.53
CA SER A 203 1.39 -0.82 -5.09
C SER A 203 2.55 0.14 -4.75
N ALA A 204 3.23 0.69 -5.74
CA ALA A 204 4.23 1.75 -5.54
C ALA A 204 3.66 2.98 -4.83
N GLY A 205 2.39 3.34 -5.08
CA GLY A 205 1.69 4.39 -4.34
C GLY A 205 1.53 4.05 -2.87
N GLY A 206 1.27 2.78 -2.53
CA GLY A 206 1.31 2.27 -1.16
C GLY A 206 2.70 2.38 -0.52
N GLY A 207 3.76 2.10 -1.30
CA GLY A 207 5.14 2.34 -0.90
C GLY A 207 5.42 3.82 -0.62
N HIS A 208 4.93 4.71 -1.50
CA HIS A 208 5.01 6.16 -1.28
C HIS A 208 4.21 6.61 -0.05
N ALA A 209 3.02 6.03 0.19
CA ALA A 209 2.22 6.33 1.39
C ALA A 209 2.97 5.92 2.67
N ALA A 210 3.57 4.73 2.71
CA ALA A 210 4.38 4.29 3.84
C ALA A 210 5.62 5.19 4.06
N ALA A 211 6.33 5.55 2.98
CA ALA A 211 7.46 6.48 3.05
C ALA A 211 7.03 7.88 3.50
N LEU A 212 5.86 8.35 3.05
CA LEU A 212 5.28 9.63 3.46
C LEU A 212 4.86 9.63 4.93
N ALA A 213 4.28 8.53 5.44
CA ALA A 213 3.97 8.37 6.86
C ALA A 213 5.23 8.49 7.73
N ILE A 214 6.33 7.86 7.30
CA ILE A 214 7.63 7.95 7.97
C ILE A 214 8.14 9.40 7.95
N ALA A 215 8.12 10.06 6.79
CA ALA A 215 8.57 11.44 6.65
C ALA A 215 7.71 12.43 7.48
N ALA A 216 6.39 12.24 7.51
CA ALA A 216 5.46 13.07 8.30
C ALA A 216 5.74 12.94 9.81
N ARG A 217 5.92 11.70 10.30
CA ARG A 217 6.32 11.47 11.70
C ARG A 217 7.66 12.12 12.04
N ASP A 218 8.66 11.92 11.19
CA ASP A 218 10.03 12.38 11.45
C ASP A 218 10.15 13.92 11.42
N ARG A 219 9.34 14.57 10.58
CA ARG A 219 9.24 16.04 10.51
C ARG A 219 8.34 16.62 11.61
N GLY A 220 7.35 15.86 12.09
CA GLY A 220 6.48 16.24 13.20
C GLY A 220 5.53 17.42 12.93
N GLU A 221 5.29 17.76 11.64
CA GLU A 221 4.54 18.96 11.26
C GLU A 221 3.05 18.69 11.05
N ILE A 222 2.70 17.50 10.58
CA ILE A 222 1.34 17.18 10.12
C ILE A 222 0.88 15.84 10.69
N PRO A 223 -0.19 15.83 11.50
CA PRO A 223 -0.76 14.61 12.02
C PRO A 223 -1.50 13.84 10.92
N LEU A 224 -1.39 12.51 10.95
CA LEU A 224 -2.13 11.61 10.06
C LEU A 224 -3.03 10.69 10.89
N VAL A 225 -4.27 10.48 10.45
CA VAL A 225 -5.21 9.62 11.16
C VAL A 225 -5.16 8.16 10.70
N LEU A 226 -4.70 7.90 9.48
CA LEU A 226 -4.58 6.54 8.92
C LEU A 226 -3.62 6.54 7.72
N GLN A 227 -2.88 5.44 7.54
CA GLN A 227 -2.24 5.08 6.29
C GLN A 227 -2.93 3.84 5.71
N VAL A 228 -3.51 3.97 4.51
CA VAL A 228 -4.16 2.88 3.77
C VAL A 228 -3.19 2.37 2.71
N LEU A 229 -2.62 1.20 2.95
CA LEU A 229 -1.57 0.60 2.15
C LEU A 229 -2.14 -0.62 1.40
N ILE A 230 -2.41 -0.47 0.11
CA ILE A 230 -3.01 -1.48 -0.74
C ILE A 230 -1.90 -2.21 -1.50
N TYR A 231 -1.65 -3.49 -1.16
CA TYR A 231 -0.53 -4.31 -1.65
C TYR A 231 0.75 -3.49 -1.88
N PRO A 232 1.24 -2.81 -0.81
CA PRO A 232 2.25 -1.78 -0.95
C PRO A 232 3.62 -2.36 -1.34
N MET A 233 4.33 -1.65 -2.21
CA MET A 233 5.72 -1.95 -2.59
C MET A 233 6.68 -1.38 -1.55
N LEU A 234 7.12 -2.20 -0.57
CA LEU A 234 7.81 -1.73 0.65
C LEU A 234 9.29 -2.11 0.75
N ASP A 235 9.73 -3.15 0.03
CA ASP A 235 11.07 -3.73 0.21
C ASP A 235 11.77 -4.00 -1.13
N ASP A 236 12.83 -3.27 -1.39
CA ASP A 236 13.64 -3.40 -2.61
C ASP A 236 14.37 -4.76 -2.73
N ARG A 237 14.43 -5.54 -1.64
CA ARG A 237 15.05 -6.86 -1.63
C ARG A 237 14.16 -7.94 -2.22
N THR A 238 12.84 -7.75 -2.25
CA THR A 238 11.87 -8.73 -2.75
C THR A 238 12.09 -9.01 -4.23
N GLY A 239 12.34 -10.28 -4.56
CA GLY A 239 12.66 -10.72 -5.91
C GLY A 239 14.02 -10.25 -6.43
N SER A 240 14.86 -9.62 -5.58
CA SER A 240 16.26 -9.26 -5.87
C SER A 240 17.21 -10.05 -4.97
N SER A 241 17.68 -9.49 -3.85
CA SER A 241 18.53 -10.21 -2.89
C SER A 241 17.74 -11.16 -1.98
N ARG A 242 16.42 -11.03 -1.92
CA ARG A 242 15.51 -11.98 -1.27
C ARG A 242 14.68 -12.68 -2.36
N PRO A 243 15.01 -13.96 -2.68
CA PRO A 243 14.23 -14.74 -3.63
C PRO A 243 12.82 -15.00 -3.11
N VAL A 244 11.87 -15.16 -4.02
CA VAL A 244 10.48 -15.50 -3.70
C VAL A 244 10.14 -16.87 -4.29
N PRO A 245 9.18 -17.63 -3.70
CA PRO A 245 8.71 -18.88 -4.27
C PRO A 245 8.20 -18.69 -5.71
N SER A 246 8.41 -19.69 -6.57
CA SER A 246 8.10 -19.59 -8.01
C SER A 246 6.62 -19.35 -8.34
N HIS A 247 5.72 -19.64 -7.41
CA HIS A 247 4.27 -19.42 -7.56
C HIS A 247 3.79 -18.06 -7.02
N ILE A 248 4.69 -17.26 -6.42
CA ILE A 248 4.41 -15.92 -5.89
C ILE A 248 4.88 -14.86 -6.89
N GLY A 249 4.07 -13.82 -7.11
CA GLY A 249 4.41 -12.73 -8.01
C GLY A 249 4.51 -13.12 -9.48
N THR A 250 3.71 -14.10 -9.89
CA THR A 250 3.68 -14.60 -11.28
C THR A 250 2.84 -13.71 -12.18
N TYR A 251 1.86 -13.00 -11.63
CA TYR A 251 0.85 -12.26 -12.39
C TYR A 251 0.91 -10.77 -12.12
N VAL A 252 0.71 -9.99 -13.16
CA VAL A 252 0.64 -8.52 -13.21
C VAL A 252 1.96 -7.86 -12.83
N TRP A 253 2.46 -8.04 -11.60
CA TRP A 253 3.74 -7.48 -11.15
C TRP A 253 4.70 -8.59 -10.76
N THR A 254 5.83 -8.67 -11.46
CA THR A 254 6.80 -9.75 -11.31
C THR A 254 8.08 -9.29 -10.61
N ALA A 255 8.90 -10.24 -10.17
CA ALA A 255 10.21 -9.94 -9.59
C ALA A 255 11.12 -9.13 -10.54
N GLU A 256 11.02 -9.36 -11.86
CA GLU A 256 11.76 -8.59 -12.86
C GLU A 256 11.31 -7.13 -12.90
N ALA A 257 9.98 -6.91 -13.00
CA ALA A 257 9.38 -5.58 -12.93
C ALA A 257 9.76 -4.85 -11.64
N ASN A 258 9.74 -5.57 -10.52
CA ASN A 258 10.08 -5.04 -9.20
C ASN A 258 11.53 -4.57 -9.12
N ARG A 259 12.46 -5.39 -9.60
CA ARG A 259 13.89 -4.99 -9.67
C ARG A 259 14.10 -3.74 -10.51
N PHE A 260 13.42 -3.64 -11.65
CA PHE A 260 13.52 -2.48 -12.53
C PHE A 260 12.91 -1.23 -11.88
N GLY A 261 11.74 -1.33 -11.29
CA GLY A 261 11.07 -0.22 -10.62
C GLY A 261 11.88 0.33 -9.45
N TRP A 262 12.33 -0.54 -8.55
CA TRP A 262 13.21 -0.12 -7.45
C TRP A 262 14.54 0.42 -7.94
N GLY A 263 15.20 -0.24 -8.89
CA GLY A 263 16.47 0.23 -9.47
C GLY A 263 16.33 1.63 -10.07
N SER A 264 15.23 1.89 -10.76
CA SER A 264 14.92 3.19 -11.33
C SER A 264 14.70 4.26 -10.23
N LEU A 265 13.94 3.97 -9.17
CA LEU A 265 13.73 4.92 -8.07
C LEU A 265 15.02 5.22 -7.32
N LEU A 266 15.83 4.19 -7.06
CA LEU A 266 17.01 4.31 -6.22
C LEU A 266 18.23 4.87 -6.97
N GLY A 267 18.27 4.76 -8.30
CA GLY A 267 19.45 5.07 -9.11
C GLY A 267 20.62 4.09 -8.91
N VAL A 268 20.36 2.97 -8.20
CA VAL A 268 21.32 1.88 -7.94
C VAL A 268 20.55 0.54 -7.96
N PRO A 269 21.23 -0.60 -8.18
CA PRO A 269 20.58 -1.90 -8.19
C PRO A 269 19.81 -2.19 -6.89
N ALA A 270 18.57 -2.68 -7.04
CA ALA A 270 17.71 -3.09 -5.94
C ALA A 270 18.36 -4.22 -5.11
N GLY A 271 18.07 -4.25 -3.81
CA GLY A 271 18.54 -5.29 -2.89
C GLY A 271 19.98 -5.11 -2.40
N GLY A 272 20.70 -4.10 -2.89
CA GLY A 272 22.09 -3.83 -2.51
C GLY A 272 22.26 -3.32 -1.08
N ALA A 273 23.49 -3.41 -0.56
CA ALA A 273 23.85 -2.91 0.77
C ALA A 273 23.92 -1.37 0.83
N THR A 274 24.16 -0.71 -0.31
CA THR A 274 24.30 0.74 -0.43
C THR A 274 22.98 1.49 -0.59
N VAL A 275 21.84 0.78 -0.64
CA VAL A 275 20.51 1.39 -0.75
C VAL A 275 20.22 2.26 0.46
N PRO A 276 19.84 3.55 0.27
CA PRO A 276 19.48 4.43 1.37
C PRO A 276 18.26 3.90 2.13
N ALA A 277 18.40 3.65 3.43
CA ALA A 277 17.30 3.11 4.25
C ALA A 277 16.05 3.99 4.21
N ALA A 278 16.20 5.31 4.12
CA ALA A 278 15.08 6.25 4.04
C ALA A 278 14.26 6.14 2.74
N ALA A 279 14.81 5.53 1.69
CA ALA A 279 14.10 5.31 0.43
C ALA A 279 13.17 4.08 0.46
N VAL A 280 13.35 3.19 1.45
CA VAL A 280 12.71 1.87 1.49
C VAL A 280 12.03 1.68 2.85
N PRO A 281 10.69 1.72 2.94
CA PRO A 281 9.95 1.61 4.20
C PRO A 281 10.34 0.39 5.05
N ALA A 282 10.60 -0.75 4.42
CA ALA A 282 11.04 -1.97 5.12
C ALA A 282 12.45 -1.87 5.73
N ARG A 283 13.30 -0.94 5.30
CA ARG A 283 14.68 -0.76 5.80
C ARG A 283 14.82 0.27 6.92
N VAL A 284 13.80 1.08 7.21
CA VAL A 284 13.88 2.08 8.29
C VAL A 284 14.06 1.40 9.63
N LYS A 285 14.83 2.01 10.53
CA LYS A 285 15.17 1.42 11.83
C LYS A 285 13.96 1.29 12.73
N SER A 286 13.08 2.27 12.74
CA SER A 286 11.90 2.33 13.62
C SER A 286 10.64 2.70 12.85
N VAL A 287 9.56 2.02 13.14
CA VAL A 287 8.19 2.32 12.71
C VAL A 287 7.30 2.77 13.89
N ALA A 288 7.89 2.95 15.07
CA ALA A 288 7.15 3.47 16.22
C ALA A 288 6.64 4.89 15.96
N GLY A 289 5.46 5.20 16.50
CA GLY A 289 4.83 6.52 16.37
C GLY A 289 4.28 6.84 14.98
N LEU A 290 4.25 5.89 14.05
CA LEU A 290 3.54 6.05 12.79
C LEU A 290 2.01 6.08 13.00
N ALA A 291 1.31 6.70 12.07
CA ALA A 291 -0.15 6.67 12.04
C ALA A 291 -0.67 5.22 12.00
N PRO A 292 -1.87 4.95 12.57
CA PRO A 292 -2.55 3.67 12.39
C PRO A 292 -2.52 3.22 10.93
N ALA A 293 -2.48 1.90 10.68
CA ALA A 293 -2.33 1.36 9.34
C ALA A 293 -3.41 0.35 8.98
N PHE A 294 -3.87 0.39 7.74
CA PHE A 294 -4.50 -0.73 7.05
C PHE A 294 -3.52 -1.25 6.01
N ILE A 295 -3.29 -2.56 5.99
CA ILE A 295 -2.47 -3.23 4.97
C ILE A 295 -3.29 -4.37 4.38
N GLY A 296 -3.50 -4.34 3.06
CA GLY A 296 -4.23 -5.37 2.36
C GLY A 296 -3.44 -5.94 1.20
N VAL A 297 -3.36 -7.29 1.05
CA VAL A 297 -2.56 -7.93 0.01
C VAL A 297 -3.15 -9.27 -0.43
N GLY A 298 -2.91 -9.67 -1.67
CA GLY A 298 -3.26 -11.00 -2.17
C GLY A 298 -2.25 -12.07 -1.72
N SER A 299 -2.72 -13.29 -1.44
CA SER A 299 -1.84 -14.36 -0.93
C SER A 299 -0.83 -14.90 -1.97
N ILE A 300 -1.00 -14.57 -3.25
CA ILE A 300 -0.06 -14.92 -4.33
C ILE A 300 0.55 -13.67 -5.00
N ASP A 301 0.35 -12.51 -4.38
CA ASP A 301 1.01 -11.27 -4.76
C ASP A 301 2.52 -11.33 -4.44
N LEU A 302 3.33 -10.66 -5.25
CA LEU A 302 4.77 -10.55 -5.03
C LEU A 302 5.10 -9.96 -3.64
N PHE A 303 4.26 -9.06 -3.16
CA PHE A 303 4.50 -8.29 -1.94
C PHE A 303 3.99 -8.93 -0.66
N VAL A 304 3.35 -10.12 -0.73
CA VAL A 304 2.70 -10.73 0.44
C VAL A 304 3.63 -10.88 1.64
N GLU A 305 4.87 -11.31 1.44
CA GLU A 305 5.83 -11.49 2.54
C GLU A 305 6.25 -10.17 3.16
N GLU A 306 6.63 -9.19 2.33
CA GLU A 306 7.11 -7.89 2.83
C GLU A 306 6.01 -7.12 3.55
N ASP A 307 4.76 -7.22 3.09
CA ASP A 307 3.60 -6.59 3.69
C ASP A 307 3.29 -7.18 5.06
N LEU A 308 3.33 -8.51 5.19
CA LEU A 308 3.15 -9.20 6.48
C LEU A 308 4.27 -8.85 7.46
N VAL A 309 5.52 -8.83 7.01
CA VAL A 309 6.67 -8.45 7.84
C VAL A 309 6.57 -6.99 8.29
N TYR A 310 6.16 -6.08 7.40
CA TYR A 310 5.99 -4.67 7.74
C TYR A 310 4.84 -4.48 8.74
N ALA A 311 3.71 -5.14 8.53
CA ALA A 311 2.59 -5.15 9.46
C ALA A 311 3.00 -5.64 10.85
N GLN A 312 3.76 -6.74 10.93
CA GLN A 312 4.27 -7.26 12.19
C GLN A 312 5.18 -6.25 12.90
N ARG A 313 6.03 -5.53 12.15
CA ARG A 313 6.87 -4.47 12.72
C ARG A 313 6.04 -3.33 13.29
N LEU A 314 4.99 -2.89 12.61
CA LEU A 314 4.05 -1.87 13.09
C LEU A 314 3.40 -2.33 14.40
N ILE A 315 2.82 -3.52 14.42
CA ILE A 315 2.15 -4.10 15.60
C ILE A 315 3.13 -4.21 16.79
N ASN A 316 4.32 -4.73 16.56
CA ASN A 316 5.36 -4.86 17.59
C ASN A 316 5.86 -3.51 18.12
N SER A 317 5.69 -2.45 17.34
CA SER A 317 6.02 -1.07 17.73
C SER A 317 4.85 -0.31 18.35
N GLY A 318 3.72 -0.98 18.62
CA GLY A 318 2.53 -0.38 19.23
C GLY A 318 1.67 0.46 18.28
N VAL A 319 1.87 0.35 16.96
CA VAL A 319 1.05 1.03 15.95
C VAL A 319 -0.21 0.20 15.69
N PRO A 320 -1.44 0.75 15.88
CA PRO A 320 -2.67 0.05 15.54
C PRO A 320 -2.67 -0.34 14.05
N THR A 321 -2.80 -1.63 13.74
CA THR A 321 -2.64 -2.14 12.39
C THR A 321 -3.69 -3.20 12.08
N GLU A 322 -4.44 -2.99 11.00
CA GLU A 322 -5.35 -3.98 10.42
C GLU A 322 -4.69 -4.61 9.21
N VAL A 323 -4.76 -5.94 9.10
CA VAL A 323 -4.15 -6.69 8.00
C VAL A 323 -5.19 -7.58 7.35
N VAL A 324 -5.29 -7.50 6.03
CA VAL A 324 -6.16 -8.37 5.22
C VAL A 324 -5.34 -9.10 4.17
N VAL A 325 -5.29 -10.42 4.26
CA VAL A 325 -4.69 -11.29 3.23
C VAL A 325 -5.81 -11.97 2.46
N VAL A 326 -5.86 -11.74 1.15
CA VAL A 326 -6.92 -12.28 0.29
C VAL A 326 -6.46 -13.58 -0.37
N PRO A 327 -7.07 -14.73 -0.03
CA PRO A 327 -6.66 -16.01 -0.59
C PRO A 327 -6.77 -16.06 -2.12
N GLY A 328 -5.71 -16.48 -2.79
CA GLY A 328 -5.67 -16.66 -4.24
C GLY A 328 -5.76 -15.37 -5.06
N ALA A 329 -5.62 -14.21 -4.44
CA ALA A 329 -5.56 -12.94 -5.13
C ALA A 329 -4.11 -12.61 -5.53
N PHE A 330 -3.94 -12.10 -6.74
CA PHE A 330 -2.69 -11.64 -7.32
C PHE A 330 -2.59 -10.11 -7.26
N HIS A 331 -1.47 -9.54 -7.66
CA HIS A 331 -1.26 -8.09 -7.63
C HIS A 331 -2.31 -7.32 -8.44
N ALA A 332 -2.92 -6.27 -7.87
CA ALA A 332 -3.95 -5.43 -8.49
C ALA A 332 -5.22 -6.19 -8.95
N PHE A 333 -5.56 -7.29 -8.27
CA PHE A 333 -6.73 -8.11 -8.60
C PHE A 333 -8.04 -7.33 -8.52
N ASP A 334 -8.15 -6.41 -7.58
CA ASP A 334 -9.35 -5.59 -7.36
C ASP A 334 -9.54 -4.53 -8.45
N ALA A 335 -8.46 -4.01 -9.02
CA ALA A 335 -8.50 -3.12 -10.18
C ALA A 335 -8.81 -3.88 -11.48
N LEU A 336 -8.27 -5.11 -11.62
CA LEU A 336 -8.50 -5.93 -12.82
C LEU A 336 -9.88 -6.58 -12.83
N VAL A 337 -10.42 -6.98 -11.67
CA VAL A 337 -11.69 -7.68 -11.51
C VAL A 337 -12.55 -7.00 -10.44
N PRO A 338 -12.93 -5.71 -10.62
CA PRO A 338 -13.58 -4.91 -9.58
C PRO A 338 -14.95 -5.47 -9.15
N ASP A 339 -15.63 -6.19 -10.02
CA ASP A 339 -16.97 -6.72 -9.77
C ASP A 339 -17.00 -8.07 -9.06
N SER A 340 -15.85 -8.74 -8.87
CA SER A 340 -15.79 -10.00 -8.14
C SER A 340 -16.17 -9.82 -6.67
N SER A 341 -16.68 -10.88 -6.03
CA SER A 341 -17.01 -10.84 -4.60
C SER A 341 -15.74 -10.66 -3.75
N VAL A 342 -14.63 -11.22 -4.19
CA VAL A 342 -13.31 -11.10 -3.57
C VAL A 342 -12.87 -9.63 -3.55
N SER A 343 -12.93 -8.95 -4.71
CA SER A 343 -12.55 -7.53 -4.82
C SER A 343 -13.48 -6.63 -4.01
N LYS A 344 -14.79 -6.87 -4.05
CA LYS A 344 -15.77 -6.11 -3.27
C LYS A 344 -15.54 -6.25 -1.77
N SER A 345 -15.28 -7.47 -1.28
CA SER A 345 -14.98 -7.70 0.13
C SER A 345 -13.69 -7.00 0.55
N PHE A 346 -12.66 -7.08 -0.27
CA PHE A 346 -11.39 -6.39 -0.04
C PHE A 346 -11.56 -4.87 0.01
N ASN A 347 -12.27 -4.31 -0.98
CA ASN A 347 -12.54 -2.88 -1.04
C ASN A 347 -13.41 -2.41 0.14
N THR A 348 -14.36 -3.23 0.60
CA THR A 348 -15.14 -2.94 1.82
C THR A 348 -14.25 -2.84 3.05
N ALA A 349 -13.28 -3.74 3.22
CA ALA A 349 -12.41 -3.77 4.39
C ALA A 349 -11.61 -2.47 4.56
N TRP A 350 -10.90 -2.01 3.52
CA TRP A 350 -10.12 -0.77 3.64
C TRP A 350 -11.02 0.48 3.70
N ASN A 351 -12.20 0.48 3.04
CA ASN A 351 -13.17 1.56 3.18
C ASN A 351 -13.70 1.67 4.61
N ASP A 352 -13.98 0.54 5.26
CA ASP A 352 -14.43 0.52 6.66
C ASP A 352 -13.33 1.00 7.61
N ALA A 353 -12.06 0.67 7.36
CA ALA A 353 -10.93 1.21 8.12
C ALA A 353 -10.85 2.73 8.00
N LEU A 354 -10.99 3.26 6.79
CA LEU A 354 -11.00 4.71 6.52
C LEU A 354 -12.19 5.39 7.22
N LYS A 355 -13.38 4.81 7.12
CA LYS A 355 -14.58 5.30 7.80
C LYS A 355 -14.40 5.38 9.31
N ARG A 356 -13.82 4.35 9.94
CA ARG A 356 -13.53 4.35 11.39
C ARG A 356 -12.54 5.44 11.76
N ALA A 357 -11.46 5.61 10.97
CA ALA A 357 -10.46 6.65 11.21
C ALA A 357 -11.06 8.06 11.13
N PHE A 358 -11.96 8.31 10.18
CA PHE A 358 -12.63 9.60 10.04
C PHE A 358 -13.68 9.88 11.13
N ALA A 359 -14.24 8.85 11.73
CA ALA A 359 -15.21 8.97 12.82
C ALA A 359 -14.55 9.15 14.20
N ALA A 360 -13.28 8.81 14.35
CA ALA A 360 -12.55 8.98 15.60
C ALA A 360 -12.44 10.48 15.93
N LYS A 361 -12.78 10.83 17.17
CA LYS A 361 -12.54 12.19 17.69
C LYS A 361 -11.05 12.33 17.96
N ALA A 362 -10.46 13.42 17.46
CA ALA A 362 -9.08 13.79 17.78
C ALA A 362 -8.88 14.03 19.28
#